data_0475d3cd7eb5b14ab1ea595d20df48a3
#
_entry.id   0475d3cd7eb5b14ab1ea595d20df48a3
#
_cell.length_a   1.000
_cell.length_b   1.000
_cell.length_c   1.000
_cell.angle_alpha   90.00
_cell.angle_beta   90.00
_cell.angle_gamma   90.00
#
_symmetry.space_group_name_H-M   'P 1'
#
loop_
_entity.id
_entity.type
_entity.pdbx_description
1 polymer ?
#
loop_
_entity_poly.entity_id
_entity_poly.type
_entity_poly.pdbx_seq_one_letter_code
_entity_poly.pdbx_strand_id
1 'polypeptide(L)'
;MGTAVLIVVLSIMNGFENELQKRILGVIPHVTLEKDGGFDDLEEVAARLKQNEEVIDVAPYLSAQIVINKNEISRGINLKGTSEGSEISIIPENMLIGSLSDLKLGSNIILGEALAYDLNVGPGDSIKLLNINDSNPLIGVPRIISFKVSGI
;
A
#
# COMPACT_ATOMS: atom_id res chain seq x y z
N MET A 1 46.83 7.44 4.80
CA MET A 1 45.77 7.02 5.74
C MET A 1 44.44 7.69 5.42
N GLY A 2 44.34 9.01 5.12
CA GLY A 2 43.10 9.72 4.87
C GLY A 2 42.27 9.22 3.66
N THR A 3 42.93 8.88 2.56
CA THR A 3 42.26 8.36 1.33
C THR A 3 41.56 7.03 1.55
N ALA A 4 42.14 6.12 2.34
CA ALA A 4 41.51 4.82 2.66
C ALA A 4 40.23 5.00 3.47
N VAL A 5 40.24 5.89 4.44
CA VAL A 5 39.03 6.20 5.26
C VAL A 5 37.94 6.80 4.38
N LEU A 6 38.29 7.68 3.46
CA LEU A 6 37.37 8.34 2.56
C LEU A 6 36.69 7.34 1.60
N ILE A 7 37.44 6.38 1.06
CA ILE A 7 36.91 5.31 0.21
C ILE A 7 35.92 4.43 1.00
N VAL A 8 36.26 4.06 2.23
CA VAL A 8 35.38 3.25 3.07
C VAL A 8 34.06 4.00 3.36
N VAL A 9 34.14 5.28 3.76
CA VAL A 9 32.95 6.09 4.05
C VAL A 9 32.07 6.23 2.81
N LEU A 10 32.63 6.54 1.65
CA LEU A 10 31.88 6.65 0.40
C LEU A 10 31.24 5.31 -0.02
N SER A 11 31.94 4.20 0.17
CA SER A 11 31.42 2.86 -0.14
C SER A 11 30.22 2.51 0.73
N ILE A 12 30.30 2.81 2.03
CA ILE A 12 29.17 2.58 2.96
C ILE A 12 27.98 3.47 2.60
N MET A 13 28.25 4.76 2.28
CA MET A 13 27.19 5.71 1.93
C MET A 13 26.49 5.31 0.64
N ASN A 14 27.23 4.91 -0.41
CA ASN A 14 26.65 4.41 -1.65
C ASN A 14 25.86 3.12 -1.45
N GLY A 15 26.34 2.20 -0.61
CA GLY A 15 25.63 0.98 -0.26
C GLY A 15 24.29 1.26 0.45
N PHE A 16 24.31 2.18 1.40
CA PHE A 16 23.12 2.60 2.13
C PHE A 16 22.10 3.32 1.23
N GLU A 17 22.56 4.22 0.36
CA GLU A 17 21.72 4.94 -0.60
C GLU A 17 21.02 3.95 -1.56
N ASN A 18 21.75 2.99 -2.11
CA ASN A 18 21.18 1.97 -2.98
C ASN A 18 20.16 1.08 -2.27
N GLU A 19 20.41 0.72 -1.02
CA GLU A 19 19.47 -0.08 -0.23
C GLU A 19 18.20 0.70 0.12
N LEU A 20 18.34 1.98 0.49
CA LEU A 20 17.19 2.86 0.72
C LEU A 20 16.36 3.03 -0.55
N GLN A 21 17.01 3.28 -1.70
CA GLN A 21 16.30 3.43 -2.98
C GLN A 21 15.50 2.17 -3.32
N LYS A 22 16.06 0.98 -3.19
CA LYS A 22 15.35 -0.28 -3.44
C LYS A 22 14.14 -0.44 -2.55
N ARG A 23 14.25 -0.15 -1.26
CA ARG A 23 13.14 -0.28 -0.31
C ARG A 23 12.04 0.74 -0.54
N ILE A 24 12.39 1.98 -0.87
CA ILE A 24 11.41 3.05 -1.10
C ILE A 24 10.73 2.86 -2.46
N LEU A 25 11.51 2.67 -3.52
CA LEU A 25 10.98 2.57 -4.89
C LEU A 25 10.22 1.27 -5.15
N GLY A 26 10.41 0.24 -4.32
CA GLY A 26 9.64 -1.01 -4.42
C GLY A 26 8.18 -0.87 -3.98
N VAL A 27 7.83 0.15 -3.17
CA VAL A 27 6.45 0.39 -2.67
C VAL A 27 5.81 1.60 -3.32
N ILE A 28 6.62 2.61 -3.66
CA ILE A 28 6.14 3.88 -4.21
C ILE A 28 6.35 3.86 -5.72
N PRO A 29 5.31 4.09 -6.53
CA PRO A 29 5.47 4.19 -7.98
C PRO A 29 6.35 5.41 -8.33
N HIS A 30 7.15 5.29 -9.41
CA HIS A 30 7.97 6.39 -9.90
C HIS A 30 7.13 7.56 -10.41
N VAL A 31 5.97 7.26 -10.99
CA VAL A 31 5.01 8.24 -11.51
C VAL A 31 3.61 7.81 -11.10
N THR A 32 2.82 8.75 -10.61
CA THR A 32 1.40 8.54 -10.32
C THR A 32 0.58 9.44 -11.25
N LEU A 33 -0.39 8.85 -11.94
CA LEU A 33 -1.36 9.56 -12.74
C LEU A 33 -2.70 9.55 -12.00
N GLU A 34 -3.21 10.73 -11.69
CA GLU A 34 -4.48 10.89 -10.96
C GLU A 34 -5.47 11.68 -11.82
N LYS A 35 -6.74 11.33 -11.72
CA LYS A 35 -7.86 12.04 -12.32
C LYS A 35 -8.99 12.17 -11.32
N ASP A 36 -9.50 13.37 -11.14
CA ASP A 36 -10.67 13.61 -10.29
C ASP A 36 -11.86 12.81 -10.83
N GLY A 37 -12.48 12.01 -9.96
CA GLY A 37 -13.56 11.09 -10.34
C GLY A 37 -13.09 9.75 -10.90
N GLY A 38 -11.78 9.53 -11.02
CA GLY A 38 -11.20 8.29 -11.54
C GLY A 38 -11.14 8.22 -13.07
N PHE A 39 -10.66 7.11 -13.57
CA PHE A 39 -10.58 6.80 -15.01
C PHE A 39 -11.73 5.87 -15.40
N ASP A 40 -12.40 6.20 -16.50
CA ASP A 40 -13.54 5.42 -17.01
C ASP A 40 -13.07 4.11 -17.68
N ASP A 41 -11.92 4.15 -18.34
CA ASP A 41 -11.31 3.00 -19.02
C ASP A 41 -9.84 2.85 -18.60
N LEU A 42 -9.61 1.98 -17.63
CA LEU A 42 -8.27 1.69 -17.11
C LEU A 42 -7.41 0.91 -18.12
N GLU A 43 -8.04 0.07 -18.95
CA GLU A 43 -7.31 -0.75 -19.93
C GLU A 43 -6.78 0.12 -21.05
N GLU A 44 -7.58 1.07 -21.57
CA GLU A 44 -7.12 2.00 -22.59
C GLU A 44 -5.98 2.88 -22.07
N VAL A 45 -6.13 3.43 -20.86
CA VAL A 45 -5.09 4.27 -20.24
C VAL A 45 -3.80 3.47 -20.05
N ALA A 46 -3.87 2.25 -19.53
CA ALA A 46 -2.71 1.40 -19.34
C ALA A 46 -2.04 1.04 -20.67
N ALA A 47 -2.82 0.71 -21.70
CA ALA A 47 -2.31 0.42 -23.04
C ALA A 47 -1.58 1.62 -23.66
N ARG A 48 -2.13 2.82 -23.50
CA ARG A 48 -1.48 4.07 -23.98
C ARG A 48 -0.17 4.36 -23.25
N LEU A 49 -0.14 4.18 -21.94
CA LEU A 49 1.07 4.39 -21.14
C LEU A 49 2.17 3.38 -21.50
N LYS A 50 1.82 2.10 -21.70
CA LYS A 50 2.76 1.04 -22.12
C LYS A 50 3.32 1.20 -23.53
N GLN A 51 2.81 2.14 -24.34
CA GLN A 51 3.43 2.48 -25.64
C GLN A 51 4.76 3.22 -25.49
N ASN A 52 5.01 3.82 -24.33
CA ASN A 52 6.31 4.42 -24.04
C ASN A 52 7.28 3.32 -23.56
N GLU A 53 8.40 3.17 -24.25
CA GLU A 53 9.42 2.15 -23.95
C GLU A 53 10.07 2.32 -22.56
N GLU A 54 9.99 3.52 -21.97
CA GLU A 54 10.49 3.81 -20.63
C GLU A 54 9.54 3.31 -19.52
N VAL A 55 8.29 2.96 -19.86
CA VAL A 55 7.30 2.46 -18.91
C VAL A 55 7.41 0.94 -18.78
N ILE A 56 7.93 0.50 -17.66
CA ILE A 56 8.14 -0.93 -17.39
C ILE A 56 6.81 -1.61 -17.06
N ASP A 57 5.99 -1.00 -16.20
CA ASP A 57 4.69 -1.53 -15.82
C ASP A 57 3.71 -0.43 -15.40
N VAL A 58 2.42 -0.73 -15.49
CA VAL A 58 1.32 0.16 -15.12
C VAL A 58 0.33 -0.64 -14.26
N ALA A 59 0.14 -0.18 -13.03
CA ALA A 59 -0.76 -0.81 -12.08
C ALA A 59 -1.82 0.19 -11.59
N PRO A 60 -3.12 -0.05 -11.84
CA PRO A 60 -4.17 0.77 -11.27
C PRO A 60 -4.31 0.49 -9.78
N TYR A 61 -4.55 1.53 -9.01
CA TYR A 61 -4.86 1.42 -7.59
C TYR A 61 -5.88 2.47 -7.14
N LEU A 62 -6.58 2.17 -6.06
CA LEU A 62 -7.39 3.14 -5.33
C LEU A 62 -6.65 3.52 -4.05
N SER A 63 -6.68 4.80 -3.71
CA SER A 63 -6.13 5.30 -2.44
C SER A 63 -7.20 6.07 -1.70
N ALA A 64 -7.33 5.81 -0.41
CA ALA A 64 -8.26 6.52 0.46
C ALA A 64 -7.67 6.72 1.84
N GLN A 65 -7.88 7.91 2.40
CA GLN A 65 -7.63 8.16 3.82
C GLN A 65 -8.86 7.76 4.62
N ILE A 66 -8.69 6.83 5.53
CA ILE A 66 -9.78 6.27 6.33
C ILE A 66 -9.35 6.11 7.77
N VAL A 67 -10.31 5.86 8.64
CA VAL A 67 -10.05 5.49 10.03
C VAL A 67 -10.25 3.99 10.21
N ILE A 68 -9.21 3.33 10.69
CA ILE A 68 -9.29 1.94 11.16
C ILE A 68 -9.62 1.93 12.64
N ASN A 69 -10.53 1.04 13.03
CA ASN A 69 -10.91 0.87 14.43
C ASN A 69 -10.84 -0.60 14.83
N LYS A 70 -10.27 -0.86 15.98
CA LYS A 70 -10.33 -2.14 16.69
C LYS A 70 -10.53 -1.85 18.16
N ASN A 71 -11.66 -2.33 18.72
CA ASN A 71 -12.06 -2.04 20.10
C ASN A 71 -12.13 -0.52 20.38
N GLU A 72 -11.30 -0.04 21.30
CA GLU A 72 -11.23 1.38 21.68
C GLU A 72 -10.12 2.15 20.94
N ILE A 73 -9.32 1.45 20.11
CA ILE A 73 -8.19 2.04 19.37
C ILE A 73 -8.66 2.46 17.99
N SER A 74 -8.44 3.72 17.64
CA SER A 74 -8.67 4.26 16.30
C SER A 74 -7.39 4.89 15.75
N ARG A 75 -7.12 4.67 14.46
CA ARG A 75 -5.97 5.25 13.75
C ARG A 75 -6.39 5.74 12.37
N GLY A 76 -5.89 6.92 11.99
CA GLY A 76 -5.95 7.36 10.59
C GLY A 76 -4.91 6.58 9.77
N ILE A 77 -5.35 6.04 8.65
CA ILE A 77 -4.51 5.25 7.75
C ILE A 77 -4.74 5.61 6.30
N ASN A 78 -3.76 5.30 5.46
CA ASN A 78 -3.93 5.27 4.01
C ASN A 78 -4.27 3.83 3.60
N LEU A 79 -5.48 3.65 3.08
CA LEU A 79 -5.90 2.39 2.48
C LEU A 79 -5.51 2.38 1.00
N LYS A 80 -4.85 1.32 0.56
CA LYS A 80 -4.57 1.05 -0.84
C LYS A 80 -5.39 -0.15 -1.29
N GLY A 81 -6.23 0.04 -2.31
CA GLY A 81 -6.94 -1.03 -2.99
C GLY A 81 -6.25 -1.30 -4.33
N THR A 82 -5.92 -2.55 -4.60
CA THR A 82 -5.25 -2.98 -5.82
C THR A 82 -6.08 -4.03 -6.54
N SER A 83 -6.00 -4.06 -7.87
CA SER A 83 -6.63 -5.09 -8.69
C SER A 83 -5.71 -6.31 -8.83
N GLU A 84 -6.30 -7.40 -9.28
CA GLU A 84 -5.58 -8.62 -9.62
C GLU A 84 -4.55 -8.35 -10.73
N GLY A 85 -3.32 -8.81 -10.54
CA GLY A 85 -2.22 -8.59 -11.50
C GLY A 85 -1.46 -7.28 -11.35
N SER A 86 -1.86 -6.37 -10.46
CA SER A 86 -1.03 -5.22 -10.12
C SER A 86 -0.01 -5.65 -9.06
N GLU A 87 1.15 -6.05 -9.51
CA GLU A 87 2.25 -6.41 -8.62
C GLU A 87 2.82 -5.15 -7.96
N ILE A 88 2.45 -4.94 -6.71
CA ILE A 88 3.26 -4.11 -5.82
C ILE A 88 4.46 -4.98 -5.46
N SER A 89 5.52 -4.85 -6.22
CA SER A 89 6.58 -5.85 -6.41
C SER A 89 7.31 -6.31 -5.16
N ILE A 90 7.30 -5.53 -4.07
CA ILE A 90 8.04 -5.90 -2.85
C ILE A 90 7.16 -6.39 -1.69
N ILE A 91 5.85 -6.22 -1.76
CA ILE A 91 4.96 -6.67 -0.67
C ILE A 91 5.04 -8.19 -0.49
N PRO A 92 4.96 -9.02 -1.56
CA PRO A 92 5.03 -10.48 -1.40
C PRO A 92 6.31 -10.96 -0.74
N GLU A 93 7.43 -10.31 -1.03
CA GLU A 93 8.75 -10.69 -0.50
C GLU A 93 8.96 -10.26 0.96
N ASN A 94 8.18 -9.29 1.44
CA ASN A 94 8.31 -8.73 2.78
C ASN A 94 7.13 -9.08 3.70
N MET A 95 6.23 -9.95 3.28
CA MET A 95 5.16 -10.43 4.14
C MET A 95 5.71 -11.35 5.24
N LEU A 96 5.35 -11.05 6.48
CA LEU A 96 5.71 -11.88 7.63
C LEU A 96 4.76 -13.08 7.77
N ILE A 97 3.48 -12.86 7.54
CA ILE A 97 2.41 -13.88 7.67
C ILE A 97 1.36 -13.62 6.60
N GLY A 98 0.85 -14.70 6.00
CA GLY A 98 -0.20 -14.63 4.98
C GLY A 98 0.33 -14.51 3.55
N SER A 99 -0.56 -14.24 2.62
CA SER A 99 -0.24 -14.07 1.18
C SER A 99 -1.12 -13.01 0.54
N LEU A 100 -0.61 -12.34 -0.49
CA LEU A 100 -1.42 -11.42 -1.31
C LEU A 100 -2.64 -12.11 -1.93
N SER A 101 -2.54 -13.40 -2.24
CA SER A 101 -3.67 -14.18 -2.76
C SER A 101 -4.85 -14.26 -1.80
N ASP A 102 -4.61 -14.11 -0.50
CA ASP A 102 -5.66 -14.15 0.52
C ASP A 102 -6.60 -12.95 0.43
N LEU A 103 -6.18 -11.84 -0.21
CA LEU A 103 -7.06 -10.69 -0.48
C LEU A 103 -8.25 -11.03 -1.37
N LYS A 104 -8.15 -12.09 -2.22
CA LYS A 104 -9.22 -12.55 -3.11
C LYS A 104 -10.35 -13.25 -2.38
N LEU A 105 -10.14 -13.68 -1.15
CA LEU A 105 -11.05 -14.51 -0.37
C LEU A 105 -12.06 -13.66 0.44
N GLY A 106 -12.72 -12.70 -0.21
CA GLY A 106 -13.75 -11.88 0.45
C GLY A 106 -13.24 -10.54 0.96
N SER A 107 -13.80 -10.06 2.07
CA SER A 107 -13.41 -8.78 2.69
C SER A 107 -12.15 -8.95 3.54
N ASN A 108 -11.02 -9.20 2.90
CA ASN A 108 -9.74 -9.37 3.55
C ASN A 108 -8.86 -8.13 3.40
N ILE A 109 -7.94 -7.94 4.35
CA ILE A 109 -6.98 -6.84 4.37
C ILE A 109 -5.63 -7.33 4.87
N ILE A 110 -4.56 -6.76 4.33
CA ILE A 110 -3.19 -6.92 4.81
C ILE A 110 -2.81 -5.63 5.54
N LEU A 111 -2.19 -5.76 6.69
CA LEU A 111 -1.74 -4.63 7.51
C LEU A 111 -0.22 -4.59 7.57
N GLY A 112 0.33 -3.38 7.62
CA GLY A 112 1.73 -3.23 7.97
C GLY A 112 1.99 -3.64 9.43
N GLU A 113 3.15 -4.24 9.71
CA GLU A 113 3.53 -4.78 11.01
C GLU A 113 3.32 -3.79 12.17
N ALA A 114 3.81 -2.56 12.02
CA ALA A 114 3.66 -1.53 13.05
C ALA A 114 2.20 -1.22 13.38
N LEU A 115 1.33 -1.18 12.36
CA LEU A 115 -0.10 -0.94 12.55
C LEU A 115 -0.79 -2.13 13.21
N ALA A 116 -0.43 -3.35 12.80
CA ALA A 116 -0.95 -4.57 13.41
C ALA A 116 -0.58 -4.66 14.89
N TYR A 117 0.67 -4.31 15.23
CA TYR A 117 1.15 -4.23 16.60
C TYR A 117 0.38 -3.17 17.41
N ASP A 118 0.23 -1.95 16.89
CA ASP A 118 -0.49 -0.84 17.55
C ASP A 118 -1.96 -1.19 17.85
N LEU A 119 -2.61 -1.90 16.93
CA LEU A 119 -4.00 -2.34 17.08
C LEU A 119 -4.16 -3.63 17.87
N ASN A 120 -3.04 -4.27 18.19
CA ASN A 120 -2.97 -5.61 18.82
C ASN A 120 -3.85 -6.63 18.07
N VAL A 121 -3.60 -6.75 16.74
CA VAL A 121 -4.31 -7.65 15.86
C VAL A 121 -3.37 -8.57 15.11
N GLY A 122 -3.86 -9.77 14.79
CA GLY A 122 -3.18 -10.76 13.97
C GLY A 122 -4.07 -11.33 12.87
N PRO A 123 -3.53 -12.20 12.01
CA PRO A 123 -4.31 -12.90 11.01
C PRO A 123 -5.49 -13.65 11.63
N GLY A 124 -6.67 -13.48 11.02
CA GLY A 124 -7.93 -14.01 11.53
C GLY A 124 -8.78 -13.02 12.30
N ASP A 125 -8.20 -11.94 12.82
CA ASP A 125 -8.93 -10.89 13.52
C ASP A 125 -9.79 -10.05 12.57
N SER A 126 -10.86 -9.47 13.13
CA SER A 126 -11.72 -8.53 12.41
C SER A 126 -11.45 -7.10 12.87
N ILE A 127 -11.39 -6.21 11.92
CA ILE A 127 -11.23 -4.77 12.09
C ILE A 127 -12.36 -4.02 11.41
N LYS A 128 -12.59 -2.77 11.81
CA LYS A 128 -13.60 -1.90 11.19
C LYS A 128 -12.91 -0.74 10.51
N LEU A 129 -13.29 -0.47 9.28
CA LEU A 129 -12.89 0.69 8.51
C LEU A 129 -14.04 1.69 8.45
N LEU A 130 -13.75 2.94 8.78
CA LEU A 130 -14.70 4.04 8.75
C LEU A 130 -14.29 5.01 7.65
N ASN A 131 -15.12 5.16 6.63
CA ASN A 131 -14.93 6.19 5.63
C ASN A 131 -15.66 7.46 6.07
N ILE A 132 -14.88 8.48 6.44
CA ILE A 132 -15.42 9.77 6.91
C ILE A 132 -15.95 10.60 5.74
N ASN A 133 -15.37 10.42 4.55
CA ASN A 133 -15.73 11.18 3.35
C ASN A 133 -17.01 10.66 2.66
N ASP A 134 -17.41 9.44 2.96
CA ASP A 134 -18.61 8.78 2.42
C ASP A 134 -19.71 8.70 3.49
N SER A 135 -19.96 9.81 4.18
CA SER A 135 -21.09 9.92 5.09
C SER A 135 -22.36 10.13 4.30
N ASN A 136 -23.40 9.37 4.63
CA ASN A 136 -24.73 9.58 4.05
C ASN A 136 -25.19 11.02 4.35
N PRO A 137 -25.39 11.89 3.34
CA PRO A 137 -25.69 13.30 3.54
C PRO A 137 -27.01 13.54 4.32
N LEU A 138 -27.88 12.54 4.42
CA LEU A 138 -29.14 12.62 5.16
C LEU A 138 -29.04 12.24 6.64
N ILE A 139 -28.04 11.43 7.01
CA ILE A 139 -27.96 10.84 8.36
C ILE A 139 -26.64 11.23 9.06
N GLY A 140 -25.63 11.69 8.32
CA GLY A 140 -24.33 12.07 8.89
C GLY A 140 -23.53 10.91 9.51
N VAL A 141 -23.93 9.66 9.25
CA VAL A 141 -23.26 8.48 9.80
C VAL A 141 -22.20 7.97 8.83
N PRO A 142 -20.95 7.83 9.26
CA PRO A 142 -19.89 7.29 8.41
C PRO A 142 -20.17 5.83 8.05
N ARG A 143 -19.84 5.44 6.84
CA ARG A 143 -19.94 4.06 6.40
C ARG A 143 -18.89 3.20 7.11
N ILE A 144 -19.33 2.18 7.82
CA ILE A 144 -18.49 1.22 8.52
C ILE A 144 -18.46 -0.08 7.73
N ILE A 145 -17.28 -0.56 7.39
CA ILE A 145 -17.08 -1.83 6.70
C ILE A 145 -16.14 -2.69 7.56
N SER A 146 -16.48 -3.94 7.73
CA SER A 146 -15.65 -4.90 8.48
C SER A 146 -14.76 -5.68 7.52
N PHE A 147 -13.49 -5.81 7.88
CA PHE A 147 -12.50 -6.61 7.15
C PHE A 147 -11.86 -7.62 8.10
N LYS A 148 -11.44 -8.74 7.53
CA LYS A 148 -10.64 -9.75 8.21
C LYS A 148 -9.17 -9.56 7.87
N VAL A 149 -8.32 -9.52 8.87
CA VAL A 149 -6.86 -9.48 8.67
C VAL A 149 -6.41 -10.83 8.12
N SER A 150 -5.84 -10.86 6.93
CA SER A 150 -5.35 -12.06 6.27
C SER A 150 -3.84 -12.15 6.22
N GLY A 151 -3.14 -11.03 6.47
CA GLY A 151 -1.68 -11.00 6.42
C GLY A 151 -1.08 -9.77 7.09
N ILE A 152 0.19 -9.86 7.40
CA ILE A 152 1.05 -8.82 7.98
C ILE A 152 2.37 -8.80 7.22
#